data_f965ac9f0c8bbdd600f7fd056f6d38ab
#
_entry.id   f965ac9f0c8bbdd600f7fd056f6d38ab
#
_cell.length_a   1.000
_cell.length_b   1.000
_cell.length_c   1.000
_cell.angle_alpha   90.00
_cell.angle_beta   90.00
_cell.angle_gamma   90.00
#
_symmetry.space_group_name_H-M   'P 1'
#
loop_
_entity.id
_entity.type
_entity.pdbx_description
1 polymer ?
#
loop_
_entity_poly.entity_id
_entity_poly.type
_entity_poly.pdbx_seq_one_letter_code
_entity_poly.pdbx_strand_id
1 'polypeptide(L)'
;MSIVIAQQKKPFIRFDPQKCCFCKICEFVCAKYHYGKYGASISRITIVRRGIKTLKYFICTRCEKKFCIKACPTKALSYINGNIVVDEKLCNSCGKCIEACPFHGIKLHPETKKPIICDTCNGEFQCIKSCPKNALTLVWLSE
;
A
#
# COMPACT_ATOMS: atom_id res chain seq x y z
N MET A 1 10.67 -35.28 -4.51
CA MET A 1 11.10 -33.89 -4.67
C MET A 1 10.30 -33.05 -3.73
N SER A 2 10.86 -32.75 -2.60
CA SER A 2 10.24 -31.76 -1.78
C SER A 2 10.20 -30.49 -2.64
N ILE A 3 9.07 -30.28 -3.20
CA ILE A 3 8.71 -28.94 -3.49
C ILE A 3 8.87 -28.25 -2.17
N VAL A 4 10.00 -27.65 -1.99
CA VAL A 4 10.03 -26.54 -1.09
C VAL A 4 8.95 -25.64 -1.66
N ILE A 5 7.75 -25.81 -1.14
CA ILE A 5 6.84 -24.71 -1.14
C ILE A 5 7.67 -23.65 -0.47
N ALA A 6 8.34 -22.88 -1.27
CA ALA A 6 8.97 -21.69 -0.83
C ALA A 6 7.86 -21.03 -0.03
N GLN A 7 7.99 -21.09 1.26
CA GLN A 7 7.10 -20.35 2.14
C GLN A 7 7.12 -18.98 1.52
N GLN A 8 6.06 -18.65 0.82
CA GLN A 8 5.99 -17.40 0.11
C GLN A 8 5.95 -16.34 1.18
N LYS A 9 7.15 -15.91 1.53
CA LYS A 9 7.30 -14.80 2.46
C LYS A 9 6.76 -13.59 1.75
N LYS A 10 5.69 -13.04 2.28
CA LYS A 10 5.18 -11.79 1.72
C LYS A 10 5.90 -10.62 2.36
N PRO A 11 6.25 -9.61 1.58
CA PRO A 11 6.85 -8.41 2.12
C PRO A 11 5.83 -7.60 2.90
N PHE A 12 6.24 -7.11 4.05
CA PHE A 12 5.43 -6.26 4.92
C PHE A 12 6.22 -5.02 5.29
N ILE A 13 5.64 -3.86 5.11
CA ILE A 13 6.27 -2.59 5.47
C ILE A 13 5.86 -2.25 6.89
N ARG A 14 6.82 -2.30 7.79
CA ARG A 14 6.62 -1.99 9.21
C ARG A 14 6.94 -0.53 9.47
N PHE A 15 6.12 0.10 10.29
CA PHE A 15 6.26 1.50 10.67
C PHE A 15 6.56 1.64 12.16
N ASP A 16 7.58 2.42 12.48
CA ASP A 16 7.91 2.78 13.86
C ASP A 16 7.58 4.26 14.07
N PRO A 17 6.48 4.54 14.80
CA PRO A 17 6.06 5.92 15.00
C PRO A 17 7.04 6.75 15.84
N GLN A 18 7.88 6.11 16.65
CA GLN A 18 8.87 6.81 17.47
C GLN A 18 10.03 7.36 16.63
N LYS A 19 10.35 6.70 15.54
CA LYS A 19 11.43 7.15 14.63
C LYS A 19 10.95 8.15 13.60
N CYS A 20 9.67 8.17 13.29
CA CYS A 20 9.12 9.03 12.23
C CYS A 20 9.12 10.50 12.67
N CYS A 21 9.68 11.37 11.82
CA CYS A 21 9.68 12.82 12.04
C CYS A 21 8.56 13.57 11.30
N PHE A 22 7.64 12.84 10.70
CA PHE A 22 6.51 13.40 9.94
C PHE A 22 6.92 14.27 8.75
N CYS A 23 8.06 13.95 8.12
CA CYS A 23 8.56 14.71 6.97
C CYS A 23 7.81 14.40 5.68
N LYS A 24 7.09 13.27 5.63
CA LYS A 24 6.28 12.81 4.49
C LYS A 24 7.07 12.55 3.20
N ILE A 25 8.37 12.37 3.29
CA ILE A 25 9.19 12.01 2.13
C ILE A 25 8.71 10.69 1.51
N CYS A 26 8.31 9.72 2.34
CA CYS A 26 7.78 8.44 1.87
C CYS A 26 6.57 8.60 0.95
N GLU A 27 5.66 9.52 1.30
CA GLU A 27 4.48 9.81 0.47
C GLU A 27 4.89 10.47 -0.85
N PHE A 28 5.81 11.42 -0.80
CA PHE A 28 6.24 12.14 -1.99
C PHE A 28 7.00 11.23 -2.96
N VAL A 29 7.91 10.40 -2.48
CA VAL A 29 8.65 9.48 -3.37
C VAL A 29 7.74 8.40 -3.94
N CYS A 30 6.76 7.93 -3.18
CA CYS A 30 5.77 6.98 -3.66
C CYS A 30 4.96 7.57 -4.83
N ALA A 31 4.46 8.79 -4.67
CA ALA A 31 3.72 9.49 -5.71
C ALA A 31 4.59 9.73 -6.95
N LYS A 32 5.81 10.20 -6.74
CA LYS A 32 6.74 10.48 -7.84
C LYS A 32 7.08 9.23 -8.63
N TYR A 33 7.36 8.13 -7.94
CA TYR A 33 7.70 6.86 -8.58
C TYR A 33 6.56 6.33 -9.45
N HIS A 34 5.32 6.40 -8.95
CA HIS A 34 4.17 5.81 -9.63
C HIS A 34 3.55 6.72 -10.68
N TYR A 35 3.56 8.04 -10.48
CA TYR A 35 2.83 8.96 -11.33
C TYR A 35 3.68 10.12 -11.90
N GLY A 36 4.95 10.18 -11.53
CA GLY A 36 5.82 11.27 -11.99
C GLY A 36 5.53 12.63 -11.37
N LYS A 37 4.60 12.68 -10.43
CA LYS A 37 4.17 13.91 -9.75
C LYS A 37 4.26 13.77 -8.24
N TYR A 38 4.51 14.85 -7.55
CA TYR A 38 4.47 14.88 -6.08
C TYR A 38 3.06 15.16 -5.59
N GLY A 39 2.61 14.43 -4.57
CA GLY A 39 1.32 14.69 -3.96
C GLY A 39 0.93 13.60 -2.97
N ALA A 40 0.49 14.00 -1.80
CA ALA A 40 0.05 13.06 -0.77
C ALA A 40 -1.21 12.30 -1.18
N SER A 41 -2.10 12.95 -1.94
CA SER A 41 -3.36 12.35 -2.39
C SER A 41 -3.18 11.20 -3.37
N ILE A 42 -2.03 11.12 -4.05
CA ILE A 42 -1.72 10.06 -5.01
C ILE A 42 -0.65 9.10 -4.50
N SER A 43 -0.27 9.21 -3.24
CA SER A 43 0.64 8.28 -2.59
C SER A 43 -0.09 7.01 -2.16
N ARG A 44 0.59 5.88 -2.26
CA ARG A 44 0.06 4.58 -1.83
C ARG A 44 0.28 4.30 -0.35
N ILE A 45 1.08 5.11 0.31
CA ILE A 45 1.26 5.12 1.76
C ILE A 45 0.78 6.46 2.31
N THR A 46 0.17 6.44 3.48
CA THR A 46 -0.34 7.65 4.14
C THR A 46 0.13 7.66 5.58
N ILE A 47 0.77 8.73 6.00
CA ILE A 47 1.18 8.96 7.39
C ILE A 47 0.27 10.03 7.97
N VAL A 48 -0.38 9.71 9.07
CA VAL A 48 -1.34 10.62 9.73
C VAL A 48 -0.87 10.90 11.15
N ARG A 49 -0.94 12.15 11.56
CA ARG A 49 -0.71 12.56 12.94
C ARG A 49 -2.05 12.71 13.63
N ARG A 50 -2.20 11.99 14.74
CA ARG A 50 -3.36 12.13 15.63
C ARG A 50 -2.87 12.62 16.99
N GLY A 51 -3.19 13.88 17.33
CA GLY A 51 -2.70 14.52 18.55
C GLY A 51 -1.22 14.90 18.45
N ILE A 52 -0.57 15.13 19.57
CA ILE A 52 0.78 15.68 19.62
C ILE A 52 1.86 14.61 19.37
N LYS A 53 1.60 13.36 19.76
CA LYS A 53 2.63 12.31 19.77
C LYS A 53 2.28 11.05 18.98
N THR A 54 1.07 10.93 18.44
CA THR A 54 0.64 9.68 17.80
C THR A 54 0.66 9.80 16.30
N LEU A 55 1.58 9.06 15.67
CA LEU A 55 1.65 8.89 14.23
C LEU A 55 1.14 7.50 13.86
N LYS A 56 0.35 7.43 12.81
CA LYS A 56 -0.14 6.18 12.25
C LYS A 56 0.14 6.14 10.75
N TYR A 57 0.33 4.96 10.21
CA TYR A 57 0.45 4.78 8.78
C TYR A 57 -0.67 3.90 8.25
N PHE A 58 -1.04 4.15 7.01
CA PHE A 58 -2.02 3.36 6.29
C PHE A 58 -1.43 2.93 4.97
N ILE A 59 -1.35 1.63 4.76
CA ILE A 59 -0.79 1.03 3.55
C ILE A 59 -1.43 -0.35 3.37
N CYS A 60 -1.49 -0.82 2.14
CA CYS A 60 -1.96 -2.19 1.89
C CYS A 60 -1.03 -3.21 2.55
N THR A 61 -1.60 -4.05 3.40
CA THR A 61 -0.85 -5.11 4.10
C THR A 61 -0.80 -6.40 3.30
N ARG A 62 -1.43 -6.42 2.13
CA ARG A 62 -1.59 -7.65 1.34
C ARG A 62 -2.20 -8.76 2.17
N CYS A 63 -3.28 -8.43 2.87
CA CYS A 63 -3.93 -9.31 3.83
C CYS A 63 -4.34 -10.64 3.19
N GLU A 64 -4.32 -11.68 4.00
CA GLU A 64 -4.63 -13.03 3.56
C GLU A 64 -6.05 -13.18 3.03
N LYS A 65 -7.01 -12.54 3.68
CA LYS A 65 -8.43 -12.63 3.32
C LYS A 65 -8.81 -11.81 2.09
N LYS A 66 -8.00 -10.87 1.68
CA LYS A 66 -8.18 -10.04 0.47
C LYS A 66 -9.60 -9.50 0.33
N PHE A 67 -10.04 -8.79 1.36
CA PHE A 67 -11.39 -8.23 1.43
C PHE A 67 -11.74 -7.36 0.23
N CYS A 68 -10.78 -6.59 -0.26
CA CYS A 68 -10.98 -5.70 -1.40
C CYS A 68 -11.35 -6.47 -2.68
N ILE A 69 -10.68 -7.59 -2.93
CA ILE A 69 -10.96 -8.42 -4.11
C ILE A 69 -12.36 -9.00 -4.02
N LYS A 70 -12.73 -9.51 -2.85
CA LYS A 70 -14.07 -10.08 -2.63
C LYS A 70 -15.18 -9.06 -2.76
N ALA A 71 -14.91 -7.81 -2.38
CA ALA A 71 -15.89 -6.73 -2.40
C ALA A 71 -16.10 -6.11 -3.78
N CYS A 72 -15.16 -6.30 -4.71
CA CYS A 72 -15.23 -5.67 -6.02
C CYS A 72 -16.30 -6.33 -6.90
N PRO A 73 -17.40 -5.61 -7.27
CA PRO A 73 -18.49 -6.21 -8.05
C PRO A 73 -18.11 -6.47 -9.50
N THR A 74 -17.15 -5.72 -10.04
CA THR A 74 -16.71 -5.86 -11.44
C THR A 74 -15.49 -6.76 -11.59
N LYS A 75 -14.97 -7.29 -10.47
CA LYS A 75 -13.75 -8.12 -10.43
C LYS A 75 -12.54 -7.44 -11.04
N ALA A 76 -12.43 -6.13 -10.82
CA ALA A 76 -11.31 -5.33 -11.30
C ALA A 76 -10.02 -5.56 -10.51
N LEU A 77 -10.12 -6.14 -9.31
CA LEU A 77 -8.97 -6.40 -8.45
C LEU A 77 -8.56 -7.86 -8.53
N SER A 78 -7.27 -8.10 -8.66
CA SER A 78 -6.68 -9.45 -8.67
C SER A 78 -5.39 -9.46 -7.88
N TYR A 79 -4.98 -10.65 -7.45
CA TYR A 79 -3.74 -10.85 -6.71
C TYR A 79 -2.72 -11.53 -7.62
N ILE A 80 -1.69 -10.79 -8.01
CA ILE A 80 -0.68 -11.25 -8.95
C ILE A 80 0.70 -10.94 -8.38
N ASN A 81 1.56 -11.97 -8.31
CA ASN A 81 2.96 -11.83 -7.85
C ASN A 81 3.09 -11.14 -6.48
N GLY A 82 2.19 -11.47 -5.56
CA GLY A 82 2.22 -10.90 -4.21
C GLY A 82 1.62 -9.53 -4.05
N ASN A 83 1.06 -8.95 -5.11
CA ASN A 83 0.48 -7.62 -5.09
C ASN A 83 -0.97 -7.63 -5.58
N ILE A 84 -1.73 -6.66 -5.09
CA ILE A 84 -3.09 -6.42 -5.58
C ILE A 84 -2.99 -5.53 -6.82
N VAL A 85 -3.51 -6.02 -7.93
CA VAL A 85 -3.48 -5.31 -9.22
C VAL A 85 -4.89 -4.85 -9.58
N VAL A 86 -5.01 -3.63 -10.07
CA VAL A 86 -6.26 -3.04 -10.50
C VAL A 86 -6.35 -3.03 -12.02
N ASP A 87 -7.42 -3.65 -12.56
CA ASP A 87 -7.76 -3.49 -13.97
C ASP A 87 -8.66 -2.25 -14.10
N GLU A 88 -8.06 -1.17 -14.58
CA GLU A 88 -8.77 0.10 -14.69
C GLU A 88 -9.94 0.06 -15.66
N LYS A 89 -9.91 -0.84 -16.63
CA LYS A 89 -10.99 -1.02 -17.60
C LYS A 89 -12.24 -1.62 -16.95
N LEU A 90 -12.06 -2.51 -16.00
CA LEU A 90 -13.16 -3.16 -15.30
C LEU A 90 -13.68 -2.34 -14.11
N CYS A 91 -12.84 -1.47 -13.56
CA CYS A 91 -13.18 -0.66 -12.39
C CYS A 91 -14.19 0.42 -12.73
N ASN A 92 -15.30 0.45 -12.00
CA ASN A 92 -16.35 1.47 -12.15
C ASN A 92 -16.30 2.55 -11.07
N SER A 93 -15.22 2.60 -10.30
CA SER A 93 -14.99 3.62 -9.25
C SER A 93 -16.04 3.63 -8.14
N CYS A 94 -16.63 2.48 -7.83
CA CYS A 94 -17.70 2.38 -6.82
C CYS A 94 -17.21 2.56 -5.37
N GLY A 95 -15.91 2.40 -5.10
CA GLY A 95 -15.35 2.58 -3.76
C GLY A 95 -15.57 1.45 -2.78
N LYS A 96 -16.19 0.36 -3.20
CA LYS A 96 -16.46 -0.78 -2.29
C LYS A 96 -15.21 -1.45 -1.75
N CYS A 97 -14.13 -1.45 -2.52
CA CYS A 97 -12.83 -1.97 -2.08
C CYS A 97 -12.27 -1.16 -0.91
N ILE A 98 -12.47 0.15 -0.94
CA ILE A 98 -12.02 1.05 0.13
C ILE A 98 -12.79 0.78 1.41
N GLU A 99 -14.10 0.67 1.32
CA GLU A 99 -14.97 0.38 2.47
C GLU A 99 -14.66 -1.00 3.07
N ALA A 100 -14.32 -1.96 2.24
CA ALA A 100 -14.05 -3.32 2.68
C ALA A 100 -12.68 -3.48 3.35
N CYS A 101 -11.72 -2.59 3.07
CA CYS A 101 -10.37 -2.71 3.60
C CYS A 101 -10.31 -2.28 5.07
N PRO A 102 -10.07 -3.20 6.03
CA PRO A 102 -10.01 -2.82 7.45
C PRO A 102 -8.72 -2.06 7.80
N PHE A 103 -7.73 -2.06 6.91
CA PHE A 103 -6.44 -1.43 7.12
C PHE A 103 -6.33 -0.05 6.50
N HIS A 104 -7.37 0.41 5.82
CA HIS A 104 -7.40 1.69 5.11
C HIS A 104 -6.23 1.87 4.15
N GLY A 105 -5.83 0.77 3.50
CA GLY A 105 -4.69 0.74 2.58
C GLY A 105 -5.00 1.13 1.15
N ILE A 106 -6.23 1.51 0.87
CA ILE A 106 -6.71 1.84 -0.48
C ILE A 106 -7.33 3.22 -0.46
N LYS A 107 -7.03 4.02 -1.46
CA LYS A 107 -7.70 5.32 -1.67
C LYS A 107 -7.97 5.51 -3.16
N LEU A 108 -8.86 6.44 -3.50
CA LEU A 108 -9.15 6.76 -4.89
C LEU A 108 -8.21 7.86 -5.38
N HIS A 109 -7.71 7.67 -6.61
CA HIS A 109 -6.97 8.72 -7.29
C HIS A 109 -7.90 9.93 -7.53
N PRO A 110 -7.48 11.15 -7.18
CA PRO A 110 -8.38 12.32 -7.24
C PRO A 110 -8.87 12.66 -8.66
N GLU A 111 -8.09 12.33 -9.69
CA GLU A 111 -8.46 12.61 -11.08
C GLU A 111 -9.15 11.42 -11.74
N THR A 112 -8.53 10.23 -11.68
CA THR A 112 -9.04 9.05 -12.38
C THR A 112 -10.15 8.32 -11.63
N LYS A 113 -10.28 8.57 -10.34
CA LYS A 113 -11.21 7.88 -9.44
C LYS A 113 -10.97 6.36 -9.37
N LYS A 114 -9.79 5.90 -9.74
CA LYS A 114 -9.40 4.50 -9.65
C LYS A 114 -8.67 4.23 -8.33
N PRO A 115 -8.76 3.00 -7.79
CA PRO A 115 -8.09 2.69 -6.52
C PRO A 115 -6.57 2.79 -6.63
N ILE A 116 -5.96 3.31 -5.59
CA ILE A 116 -4.52 3.36 -5.42
C ILE A 116 -4.14 2.38 -4.33
N ILE A 117 -3.33 1.38 -4.67
CA ILE A 117 -2.94 0.30 -3.75
C ILE A 117 -1.43 0.10 -3.86
N CYS A 118 -0.76 -0.11 -2.72
CA CYS A 118 0.68 -0.36 -2.70
C CYS A 118 1.05 -1.63 -3.46
N ASP A 119 2.01 -1.51 -4.37
CA ASP A 119 2.54 -2.62 -5.17
C ASP A 119 4.00 -2.91 -4.84
N THR A 120 4.51 -2.45 -3.69
CA THR A 120 5.92 -2.57 -3.27
C THR A 120 6.91 -1.92 -4.23
N CYS A 121 6.44 -1.03 -5.13
CA CYS A 121 7.25 -0.41 -6.19
C CYS A 121 7.97 -1.46 -7.04
N ASN A 122 7.29 -2.57 -7.33
CA ASN A 122 7.86 -3.73 -8.03
C ASN A 122 9.14 -4.27 -7.35
N GLY A 123 9.18 -4.23 -6.02
CA GLY A 123 10.32 -4.67 -5.24
C GLY A 123 11.33 -3.60 -4.91
N GLU A 124 11.12 -2.36 -5.36
CA GLU A 124 12.05 -1.25 -5.11
C GLU A 124 11.87 -0.62 -3.74
N PHE A 125 10.69 -0.68 -3.15
CA PHE A 125 10.39 -0.14 -1.81
C PHE A 125 10.92 1.27 -1.60
N GLN A 126 10.53 2.19 -2.48
CA GLN A 126 11.04 3.56 -2.48
C GLN A 126 10.84 4.30 -1.15
N CYS A 127 9.69 4.07 -0.50
CA CYS A 127 9.40 4.70 0.79
C CYS A 127 10.40 4.28 1.88
N ILE A 128 10.80 3.01 1.89
CA ILE A 128 11.77 2.50 2.85
C ILE A 128 13.15 3.08 2.58
N LYS A 129 13.59 3.08 1.33
CA LYS A 129 14.89 3.61 0.92
C LYS A 129 15.04 5.10 1.24
N SER A 130 13.94 5.84 1.14
CA SER A 130 13.94 7.29 1.23
C SER A 130 13.72 7.82 2.65
N CYS A 131 13.29 6.98 3.59
CA CYS A 131 13.00 7.43 4.94
C CYS A 131 14.29 7.81 5.68
N PRO A 132 14.50 9.11 6.02
CA PRO A 132 15.76 9.55 6.63
C PRO A 132 15.92 9.06 8.07
N LYS A 133 14.84 8.67 8.73
CA LYS A 133 14.86 8.23 10.12
C LYS A 133 14.69 6.72 10.26
N ASN A 134 14.67 5.98 9.16
CA ASN A 134 14.47 4.54 9.16
C ASN A 134 13.22 4.11 9.93
N ALA A 135 12.16 4.92 9.84
CA ALA A 135 10.88 4.61 10.47
C ALA A 135 10.12 3.51 9.73
N LEU A 136 10.43 3.31 8.45
CA LEU A 136 9.87 2.26 7.63
C LEU A 136 10.92 1.18 7.41
N THR A 137 10.56 -0.06 7.70
CA THR A 137 11.45 -1.21 7.53
C THR A 137 10.72 -2.33 6.80
N LEU A 138 11.48 -3.13 6.07
CA LEU A 138 10.95 -4.27 5.36
C LEU A 138 11.03 -5.51 6.24
N VAL A 139 9.91 -6.18 6.43
CA VAL A 139 9.82 -7.44 7.16
C VAL A 139 9.21 -8.49 6.24
N TRP A 140 9.74 -9.69 6.25
CA TRP A 140 9.19 -10.80 5.49
C TRP A 140 8.37 -11.68 6.42
N LEU A 141 7.07 -11.74 6.15
CA LEU A 141 6.16 -12.57 6.93
C LEU A 141 5.99 -13.92 6.26
N SER A 142 6.08 -14.98 7.05
CA SER A 142 5.71 -16.32 6.58
C SER A 142 4.19 -16.45 6.55
N GLU A 143 3.68 -16.99 5.48
CA GLU A 143 2.27 -17.34 5.38
C GLU A 143 1.97 -18.67 6.11
#